data_6028e58b836398d8f55188259e78cc80
#
_entry.id   6028e58b836398d8f55188259e78cc80
#
_cell.length_a   1.000
_cell.length_b   1.000
_cell.length_c   1.000
_cell.angle_alpha   90.00
_cell.angle_beta   90.00
_cell.angle_gamma   90.00
#
_symmetry.space_group_name_H-M   'P 1'
#
loop_
_entity.id
_entity.type
_entity.pdbx_description
1 polymer ?
#
loop_
_entity_poly.entity_id
_entity_poly.type
_entity_poly.pdbx_seq_one_letter_code
_entity_poly.pdbx_strand_id
1 'polypeptide(L)'
;MPSERKLKMTEKIASLKARFDTELAAATDKDALEALRVAFLGKKGEVAELMKGLRDVTDKKAAGQLINTFKCEVENAILEAEETLRTAEINEKIRSAKKYNPGLAFEKKLGSYHPITLATKEVEEVFISMGFTIENYDEIVDDYHCFEALNIPKHHPARDMQDTYYLENGQLLKTHTSAAQNAIMKKYGAPLRAIFPGRCFRNESIDACHENTFFQMEGMMIDENISISNLIYFMKTMLSEVFKRDIKVRLRPGFFPFVEPGFELDISCLICDGDGCPSCKNSGWLELCPCGMIHPNVLSEGGIDTEKYSGFAFGLGLTRLAMMK
;
A
#
# COMPACT_ATOMS: atom_id res chain seq x y z
N MET A 1 19.41 -23.13 74.36
CA MET A 1 18.37 -22.21 73.86
C MET A 1 18.27 -22.11 72.32
N PRO A 2 18.23 -23.26 71.65
CA PRO A 2 17.96 -23.22 70.15
C PRO A 2 16.49 -23.10 69.80
N SER A 3 15.57 -23.42 70.75
CA SER A 3 14.11 -23.46 70.55
C SER A 3 13.46 -22.10 70.41
N GLU A 4 13.89 -21.08 71.13
CA GLU A 4 13.23 -19.74 71.12
C GLU A 4 13.47 -18.94 69.81
N ARG A 5 14.59 -19.04 69.16
CA ARG A 5 14.86 -18.31 67.91
C ARG A 5 14.15 -18.93 66.70
N LYS A 6 13.94 -20.25 66.71
CA LYS A 6 13.11 -20.96 65.71
C LYS A 6 11.64 -20.59 65.88
N LEU A 7 11.19 -20.48 67.12
CA LEU A 7 9.81 -20.04 67.46
C LEU A 7 9.56 -18.62 66.93
N LYS A 8 10.49 -17.69 67.17
CA LYS A 8 10.40 -16.30 66.70
C LYS A 8 10.38 -16.19 65.15
N MET A 9 11.09 -17.05 64.43
CA MET A 9 11.08 -17.05 62.95
C MET A 9 9.73 -17.56 62.43
N THR A 10 9.18 -18.62 63.02
CA THR A 10 7.88 -19.20 62.66
C THR A 10 6.75 -18.20 62.93
N GLU A 11 6.78 -17.51 64.09
CA GLU A 11 5.83 -16.44 64.41
C GLU A 11 5.91 -15.27 63.44
N LYS A 12 7.11 -14.87 63.03
CA LYS A 12 7.31 -13.80 62.03
C LYS A 12 6.76 -14.19 60.65
N ILE A 13 7.02 -15.42 60.20
CA ILE A 13 6.46 -15.93 58.95
C ILE A 13 4.91 -15.99 59.02
N ALA A 14 4.35 -16.44 60.12
CA ALA A 14 2.90 -16.50 60.34
C ALA A 14 2.26 -15.10 60.29
N SER A 15 2.89 -14.11 60.93
CA SER A 15 2.40 -12.72 60.87
C SER A 15 2.50 -12.11 59.47
N LEU A 16 3.57 -12.39 58.73
CA LEU A 16 3.72 -11.94 57.36
C LEU A 16 2.73 -12.62 56.42
N LYS A 17 2.44 -13.90 56.64
CA LYS A 17 1.42 -14.62 55.89
C LYS A 17 0.02 -14.02 56.10
N ALA A 18 -0.38 -13.78 57.36
CA ALA A 18 -1.67 -13.15 57.66
C ALA A 18 -1.79 -11.74 57.04
N ARG A 19 -0.70 -10.97 57.03
CA ARG A 19 -0.65 -9.66 56.37
C ARG A 19 -0.77 -9.80 54.85
N PHE A 20 -0.03 -10.73 54.24
CA PHE A 20 -0.12 -11.04 52.83
C PHE A 20 -1.52 -11.42 52.38
N ASP A 21 -2.17 -12.35 53.13
CA ASP A 21 -3.52 -12.81 52.82
C ASP A 21 -4.55 -11.66 52.90
N THR A 22 -4.37 -10.73 53.83
CA THR A 22 -5.22 -9.55 53.96
C THR A 22 -5.00 -8.56 52.77
N GLU A 23 -3.76 -8.30 52.44
CA GLU A 23 -3.43 -7.39 51.33
C GLU A 23 -3.79 -7.99 49.94
N LEU A 24 -3.65 -9.32 49.79
CA LEU A 24 -4.08 -10.04 48.58
C LEU A 24 -5.60 -9.98 48.40
N ALA A 25 -6.36 -10.15 49.46
CA ALA A 25 -7.82 -10.05 49.44
C ALA A 25 -8.32 -8.62 49.11
N ALA A 26 -7.51 -7.61 49.40
CA ALA A 26 -7.79 -6.19 49.07
C ALA A 26 -7.34 -5.79 47.66
N ALA A 27 -6.52 -6.59 47.00
CA ALA A 27 -6.00 -6.29 45.65
C ALA A 27 -7.07 -6.59 44.60
N THR A 28 -7.63 -5.54 44.01
CA THR A 28 -8.72 -5.63 43.01
C THR A 28 -8.28 -5.43 41.57
N ASP A 29 -7.04 -5.04 41.35
CA ASP A 29 -6.49 -4.76 40.05
C ASP A 29 -5.04 -5.25 39.89
N LYS A 30 -4.53 -5.21 38.67
CA LYS A 30 -3.18 -5.69 38.33
C LYS A 30 -2.08 -4.84 38.96
N ASP A 31 -2.30 -3.55 39.13
CA ASP A 31 -1.30 -2.64 39.71
C ASP A 31 -1.14 -2.92 41.21
N ALA A 32 -2.25 -3.19 41.90
CA ALA A 32 -2.24 -3.61 43.29
C ALA A 32 -1.54 -4.98 43.51
N LEU A 33 -1.77 -5.95 42.61
CA LEU A 33 -1.08 -7.25 42.64
C LEU A 33 0.42 -7.11 42.40
N GLU A 34 0.83 -6.27 41.44
CA GLU A 34 2.24 -6.01 41.17
C GLU A 34 2.91 -5.28 42.32
N ALA A 35 2.24 -4.31 42.96
CA ALA A 35 2.73 -3.65 44.17
C ALA A 35 2.94 -4.66 45.30
N LEU A 36 1.98 -5.59 45.51
CA LEU A 36 2.08 -6.66 46.48
C LEU A 36 3.25 -7.62 46.17
N ARG A 37 3.42 -7.99 44.92
CA ARG A 37 4.55 -8.81 44.43
C ARG A 37 5.88 -8.17 44.79
N VAL A 38 6.01 -6.86 44.51
CA VAL A 38 7.23 -6.10 44.79
C VAL A 38 7.47 -5.98 46.28
N ALA A 39 6.43 -5.78 47.08
CA ALA A 39 6.53 -5.68 48.55
C ALA A 39 7.02 -6.98 49.20
N PHE A 40 6.55 -8.13 48.75
CA PHE A 40 6.93 -9.41 49.33
C PHE A 40 8.09 -10.11 48.66
N LEU A 41 8.15 -10.11 47.31
CA LEU A 41 9.13 -10.87 46.51
C LEU A 41 10.24 -10.01 45.91
N GLY A 42 10.14 -8.69 45.98
CA GLY A 42 11.13 -7.76 45.42
C GLY A 42 12.52 -7.87 46.08
N LYS A 43 13.53 -7.29 45.46
CA LYS A 43 14.92 -7.32 45.96
C LYS A 43 15.09 -6.76 47.36
N LYS A 44 14.20 -5.90 47.82
CA LYS A 44 14.12 -5.34 49.19
C LYS A 44 12.84 -5.76 49.91
N GLY A 45 12.13 -6.76 49.41
CA GLY A 45 10.87 -7.22 49.95
C GLY A 45 11.04 -8.10 51.19
N GLU A 46 9.89 -8.43 51.80
CA GLU A 46 9.83 -9.14 53.07
C GLU A 46 10.54 -10.52 53.05
N VAL A 47 10.43 -11.26 51.96
CA VAL A 47 11.13 -12.53 51.75
C VAL A 47 12.66 -12.32 51.68
N ALA A 48 13.12 -11.27 51.05
CA ALA A 48 14.55 -10.97 50.99
C ALA A 48 15.11 -10.55 52.38
N GLU A 49 14.30 -9.87 53.18
CA GLU A 49 14.65 -9.55 54.58
C GLU A 49 14.69 -10.76 55.47
N LEU A 50 13.72 -11.68 55.33
CA LEU A 50 13.77 -12.98 56.03
C LEU A 50 15.04 -13.78 55.67
N MET A 51 15.43 -13.78 54.41
CA MET A 51 16.66 -14.44 53.95
C MET A 51 17.94 -13.84 54.55
N LYS A 52 18.00 -12.51 54.74
CA LYS A 52 19.13 -11.87 55.45
C LYS A 52 19.21 -12.28 56.90
N GLY A 53 18.05 -12.45 57.57
CA GLY A 53 17.97 -12.91 58.96
C GLY A 53 18.41 -14.37 59.19
N LEU A 54 18.56 -15.18 58.14
CA LEU A 54 19.09 -16.55 58.22
C LEU A 54 20.54 -16.61 58.73
N ARG A 55 21.29 -15.53 58.71
CA ARG A 55 22.70 -15.51 59.20
C ARG A 55 22.79 -15.71 60.70
N ASP A 56 21.74 -15.34 61.42
CA ASP A 56 21.72 -15.36 62.91
C ASP A 56 21.00 -16.59 63.52
N VAL A 57 20.56 -17.54 62.65
CA VAL A 57 19.80 -18.73 63.09
C VAL A 57 20.75 -19.95 63.14
N THR A 58 20.61 -20.74 64.19
CA THR A 58 21.44 -21.95 64.44
C THR A 58 21.10 -23.11 63.49
N ASP A 59 19.88 -23.28 63.09
CA ASP A 59 19.45 -24.31 62.13
C ASP A 59 19.06 -23.63 60.79
N LYS A 60 20.06 -23.31 60.01
CA LYS A 60 19.90 -22.61 58.72
C LYS A 60 19.16 -23.42 57.68
N LYS A 61 19.20 -24.77 57.73
CA LYS A 61 18.54 -25.65 56.78
C LYS A 61 17.06 -25.66 56.95
N ALA A 62 16.59 -25.86 58.19
CA ALA A 62 15.16 -25.86 58.50
C ALA A 62 14.50 -24.47 58.33
N ALA A 63 15.19 -23.40 58.75
CA ALA A 63 14.72 -22.03 58.54
C ALA A 63 14.67 -21.63 57.08
N GLY A 64 15.67 -22.06 56.26
CA GLY A 64 15.69 -21.84 54.84
C GLY A 64 14.54 -22.56 54.11
N GLN A 65 14.21 -23.77 54.52
CA GLN A 65 13.07 -24.50 54.00
C GLN A 65 11.72 -23.78 54.30
N LEU A 66 11.53 -23.29 55.51
CA LEU A 66 10.31 -22.54 55.88
C LEU A 66 10.17 -21.25 55.06
N ILE A 67 11.25 -20.49 54.84
CA ILE A 67 11.21 -19.28 54.05
C ILE A 67 10.95 -19.61 52.55
N ASN A 68 11.54 -20.68 52.03
CA ASN A 68 11.29 -21.09 50.64
C ASN A 68 9.83 -21.59 50.46
N THR A 69 9.28 -22.32 51.41
CA THR A 69 7.86 -22.71 51.38
C THR A 69 6.96 -21.48 51.36
N PHE A 70 7.21 -20.51 52.26
CA PHE A 70 6.45 -19.26 52.30
C PHE A 70 6.60 -18.46 50.99
N LYS A 71 7.80 -18.40 50.44
CA LYS A 71 8.04 -17.76 49.14
C LYS A 71 7.20 -18.39 48.02
N CYS A 72 7.22 -19.73 47.92
CA CYS A 72 6.42 -20.46 46.93
C CYS A 72 4.90 -20.27 47.14
N GLU A 73 4.46 -20.24 48.38
CA GLU A 73 3.05 -19.94 48.69
C GLU A 73 2.62 -18.57 48.23
N VAL A 74 3.46 -17.52 48.47
CA VAL A 74 3.20 -16.15 47.99
C VAL A 74 3.22 -16.07 46.46
N GLU A 75 4.21 -16.72 45.81
CA GLU A 75 4.29 -16.75 44.35
C GLU A 75 3.05 -17.38 43.72
N ASN A 76 2.64 -18.55 44.22
CA ASN A 76 1.47 -19.27 43.73
C ASN A 76 0.18 -18.48 43.93
N ALA A 77 0.00 -17.89 45.11
CA ALA A 77 -1.20 -17.11 45.42
C ALA A 77 -1.34 -15.86 44.53
N ILE A 78 -0.24 -15.18 44.23
CA ILE A 78 -0.23 -14.05 43.28
C ILE A 78 -0.59 -14.53 41.87
N LEU A 79 -0.01 -15.64 41.40
CA LEU A 79 -0.32 -16.21 40.08
C LEU A 79 -1.79 -16.59 39.93
N GLU A 80 -2.37 -17.23 40.98
CA GLU A 80 -3.80 -17.57 40.99
C GLU A 80 -4.70 -16.33 40.98
N ALA A 81 -4.31 -15.27 41.68
CA ALA A 81 -5.04 -14.02 41.70
C ALA A 81 -4.97 -13.31 40.32
N GLU A 82 -3.79 -13.29 39.68
CA GLU A 82 -3.60 -12.75 38.32
C GLU A 82 -4.47 -13.49 37.30
N GLU A 83 -4.52 -14.82 37.36
CA GLU A 83 -5.33 -15.64 36.47
C GLU A 83 -6.83 -15.42 36.72
N THR A 84 -7.23 -15.24 37.96
CA THR A 84 -8.61 -14.91 38.34
C THR A 84 -9.03 -13.55 37.76
N LEU A 85 -8.22 -12.52 37.96
CA LEU A 85 -8.49 -11.19 37.40
C LEU A 85 -8.54 -11.22 35.86
N ARG A 86 -7.59 -11.93 35.21
CA ARG A 86 -7.58 -12.10 33.75
C ARG A 86 -8.86 -12.77 33.26
N THR A 87 -9.29 -13.82 33.95
CA THR A 87 -10.52 -14.55 33.60
C THR A 87 -11.76 -13.66 33.79
N ALA A 88 -11.79 -12.87 34.85
CA ALA A 88 -12.87 -11.91 35.09
C ALA A 88 -12.94 -10.83 33.99
N GLU A 89 -11.78 -10.26 33.56
CA GLU A 89 -11.70 -9.32 32.47
C GLU A 89 -12.21 -9.92 31.15
N ILE A 90 -11.81 -11.17 30.83
CA ILE A 90 -12.26 -11.88 29.63
C ILE A 90 -13.77 -12.10 29.66
N ASN A 91 -14.30 -12.56 30.81
CA ASN A 91 -15.72 -12.81 30.97
C ASN A 91 -16.54 -11.52 30.86
N GLU A 92 -16.03 -10.39 31.36
CA GLU A 92 -16.68 -9.09 31.24
C GLU A 92 -16.69 -8.62 29.76
N LYS A 93 -15.57 -8.79 29.06
CA LYS A 93 -15.51 -8.53 27.61
C LYS A 93 -16.48 -9.40 26.81
N ILE A 94 -16.63 -10.68 27.20
CA ILE A 94 -17.60 -11.59 26.57
C ILE A 94 -19.05 -11.14 26.85
N ARG A 95 -19.33 -10.70 28.08
CA ARG A 95 -20.67 -10.23 28.48
C ARG A 95 -21.04 -8.91 27.78
N SER A 96 -20.08 -8.00 27.67
CA SER A 96 -20.28 -6.70 27.05
C SER A 96 -20.20 -6.74 25.52
N ALA A 97 -19.66 -7.82 24.93
CA ALA A 97 -19.63 -7.99 23.48
C ALA A 97 -21.05 -8.02 22.90
N LYS A 98 -21.25 -7.31 21.79
CA LYS A 98 -22.52 -7.37 21.04
C LYS A 98 -22.83 -8.81 20.70
N LYS A 99 -24.00 -9.29 21.18
CA LYS A 99 -24.46 -10.64 20.85
C LYS A 99 -24.67 -10.74 19.34
N TYR A 100 -23.87 -11.59 18.72
CA TYR A 100 -23.99 -11.92 17.32
C TYR A 100 -25.13 -12.92 17.13
N ASN A 101 -26.12 -12.56 16.33
CA ASN A 101 -27.16 -13.50 15.91
C ASN A 101 -26.83 -14.04 14.51
N PRO A 102 -26.37 -15.29 14.38
CA PRO A 102 -26.00 -15.86 13.08
C PRO A 102 -27.20 -16.03 12.12
N GLY A 103 -28.42 -15.91 12.61
CA GLY A 103 -29.64 -15.95 11.78
C GLY A 103 -30.05 -14.60 11.21
N LEU A 104 -29.45 -13.50 11.62
CA LEU A 104 -29.69 -12.21 11.01
C LEU A 104 -28.88 -12.13 9.71
N ALA A 105 -29.57 -11.89 8.60
CA ALA A 105 -28.90 -11.56 7.35
C ALA A 105 -28.01 -10.33 7.57
N PHE A 106 -26.72 -10.47 7.30
CA PHE A 106 -25.85 -9.31 7.27
C PHE A 106 -26.33 -8.35 6.20
N GLU A 107 -26.59 -7.10 6.57
CA GLU A 107 -26.50 -6.05 5.59
C GLU A 107 -25.10 -6.11 4.99
N LYS A 108 -24.98 -6.64 3.79
CA LYS A 108 -23.75 -6.54 3.01
C LYS A 108 -23.50 -5.05 2.83
N LYS A 109 -22.63 -4.48 3.65
CA LYS A 109 -22.05 -3.19 3.29
C LYS A 109 -21.30 -3.43 2.00
N LEU A 110 -21.88 -2.97 0.90
CA LEU A 110 -21.20 -2.98 -0.38
C LEU A 110 -19.91 -2.17 -0.18
N GLY A 111 -18.78 -2.75 -0.52
CA GLY A 111 -17.51 -2.04 -0.57
C GLY A 111 -17.54 -0.95 -1.63
N SER A 112 -16.62 -0.01 -1.59
CA SER A 112 -16.38 0.93 -2.69
C SER A 112 -15.35 0.35 -3.66
N TYR A 113 -15.38 0.82 -4.91
CA TYR A 113 -14.30 0.56 -5.85
C TYR A 113 -13.02 1.26 -5.39
N HIS A 114 -11.87 0.68 -5.75
CA HIS A 114 -10.57 1.33 -5.56
C HIS A 114 -10.52 2.65 -6.36
N PRO A 115 -9.85 3.72 -5.85
CA PRO A 115 -9.77 5.01 -6.55
C PRO A 115 -9.28 4.92 -8.00
N ILE A 116 -8.28 4.07 -8.28
CA ILE A 116 -7.81 3.84 -9.66
C ILE A 116 -8.94 3.27 -10.54
N THR A 117 -9.74 2.34 -10.03
CA THR A 117 -10.86 1.77 -10.77
C THR A 117 -11.92 2.82 -11.08
N LEU A 118 -12.20 3.73 -10.13
CA LEU A 118 -13.13 4.84 -10.36
C LEU A 118 -12.59 5.80 -11.41
N ALA A 119 -11.33 6.21 -11.31
CA ALA A 119 -10.69 7.07 -12.29
C ALA A 119 -10.66 6.44 -13.68
N THR A 120 -10.34 5.14 -13.78
CA THR A 120 -10.34 4.40 -15.05
C THR A 120 -11.71 4.42 -15.70
N LYS A 121 -12.77 4.05 -14.96
CA LYS A 121 -14.15 4.04 -15.49
C LYS A 121 -14.58 5.41 -15.99
N GLU A 122 -14.26 6.46 -15.25
CA GLU A 122 -14.64 7.81 -15.64
C GLU A 122 -13.93 8.26 -16.92
N VAL A 123 -12.65 7.95 -17.07
CA VAL A 123 -11.90 8.23 -18.30
C VAL A 123 -12.44 7.39 -19.46
N GLU A 124 -12.72 6.11 -19.24
CA GLU A 124 -13.34 5.22 -20.23
C GLU A 124 -14.67 5.78 -20.74
N GLU A 125 -15.58 6.21 -19.83
CA GLU A 125 -16.86 6.80 -20.18
C GLU A 125 -16.71 8.04 -21.07
N VAL A 126 -15.74 8.91 -20.77
CA VAL A 126 -15.44 10.09 -21.57
C VAL A 126 -14.97 9.69 -22.98
N PHE A 127 -14.01 8.77 -23.10
CA PHE A 127 -13.52 8.33 -24.41
C PHE A 127 -14.57 7.57 -25.23
N ILE A 128 -15.42 6.74 -24.58
CA ILE A 128 -16.57 6.11 -25.26
C ILE A 128 -17.49 7.17 -25.86
N SER A 129 -17.77 8.25 -25.13
CA SER A 129 -18.61 9.36 -25.62
C SER A 129 -17.98 10.09 -26.82
N MET A 130 -16.64 10.05 -26.96
CA MET A 130 -15.90 10.59 -28.09
C MET A 130 -15.70 9.57 -29.24
N GLY A 131 -16.30 8.39 -29.13
CA GLY A 131 -16.29 7.36 -30.19
C GLY A 131 -15.05 6.44 -30.16
N PHE A 132 -14.37 6.32 -29.03
CA PHE A 132 -13.28 5.35 -28.85
C PHE A 132 -13.85 4.01 -28.37
N THR A 133 -13.21 2.93 -28.81
CA THR A 133 -13.41 1.57 -28.28
C THR A 133 -12.43 1.29 -27.15
N ILE A 134 -12.81 0.43 -26.21
CA ILE A 134 -11.94 -0.02 -25.13
C ILE A 134 -11.40 -1.39 -25.53
N GLU A 135 -10.06 -1.52 -25.55
CA GLU A 135 -9.36 -2.76 -25.86
C GLU A 135 -8.53 -3.23 -24.68
N ASN A 136 -8.51 -4.52 -24.43
CA ASN A 136 -7.65 -5.15 -23.45
C ASN A 136 -6.47 -5.82 -24.14
N TYR A 137 -5.31 -5.80 -23.49
CA TYR A 137 -4.11 -6.44 -23.98
C TYR A 137 -3.35 -7.13 -22.85
N ASP A 138 -2.72 -8.25 -23.17
CA ASP A 138 -2.05 -9.10 -22.19
C ASP A 138 -0.95 -8.34 -21.41
N GLU A 139 -0.69 -8.80 -20.20
CA GLU A 139 0.39 -8.27 -19.35
C GLU A 139 1.75 -8.88 -19.72
N ILE A 140 1.74 -10.14 -20.16
CA ILE A 140 2.92 -10.84 -20.66
C ILE A 140 2.93 -10.73 -22.18
N VAL A 141 3.98 -10.13 -22.70
CA VAL A 141 4.13 -9.83 -24.13
C VAL A 141 5.49 -10.29 -24.64
N ASP A 142 5.63 -10.36 -25.93
CA ASP A 142 6.94 -10.60 -26.56
C ASP A 142 7.73 -9.27 -26.74
N ASP A 143 9.02 -9.42 -26.97
CA ASP A 143 9.93 -8.29 -27.20
C ASP A 143 9.55 -7.47 -28.42
N TYR A 144 9.03 -8.13 -29.45
CA TYR A 144 8.61 -7.49 -30.70
C TYR A 144 7.51 -6.45 -30.47
N HIS A 145 6.41 -6.83 -29.79
CA HIS A 145 5.28 -5.92 -29.54
C HIS A 145 5.63 -4.84 -28.52
N CYS A 146 6.50 -5.15 -27.53
CA CYS A 146 6.87 -4.17 -26.53
C CYS A 146 7.86 -3.12 -27.05
N PHE A 147 8.72 -3.49 -28.01
CA PHE A 147 9.80 -2.61 -28.44
C PHE A 147 9.96 -2.48 -29.97
N GLU A 148 10.18 -3.57 -30.70
CA GLU A 148 10.56 -3.47 -32.13
C GLU A 148 9.45 -2.84 -32.97
N ALA A 149 8.19 -3.27 -32.78
CA ALA A 149 7.03 -2.72 -33.46
C ALA A 149 6.75 -1.24 -33.13
N LEU A 150 7.37 -0.72 -32.06
CA LEU A 150 7.30 0.67 -31.63
C LEU A 150 8.52 1.49 -32.06
N ASN A 151 9.21 1.05 -33.13
CA ASN A 151 10.41 1.72 -33.65
C ASN A 151 11.57 1.75 -32.62
N ILE A 152 11.66 0.74 -31.74
CA ILE A 152 12.73 0.57 -30.75
C ILE A 152 13.51 -0.72 -31.08
N PRO A 153 14.47 -0.70 -31.99
CA PRO A 153 15.25 -1.87 -32.38
C PRO A 153 16.13 -2.39 -31.21
N LYS A 154 16.66 -3.62 -31.36
CA LYS A 154 17.36 -4.35 -30.28
C LYS A 154 18.50 -3.58 -29.60
N HIS A 155 19.15 -2.70 -30.30
CA HIS A 155 20.30 -1.91 -29.79
C HIS A 155 19.96 -0.44 -29.49
N HIS A 156 18.67 -0.11 -29.40
CA HIS A 156 18.27 1.28 -29.16
C HIS A 156 18.44 1.63 -27.66
N PRO A 157 19.07 2.78 -27.32
CA PRO A 157 19.31 3.19 -25.93
C PRO A 157 18.03 3.32 -25.08
N ALA A 158 16.89 3.56 -25.70
CA ALA A 158 15.60 3.64 -25.00
C ALA A 158 15.19 2.31 -24.30
N ARG A 159 15.80 1.17 -24.67
CA ARG A 159 15.59 -0.10 -23.96
C ARG A 159 16.22 -0.10 -22.58
N ASP A 160 17.41 0.50 -22.45
CA ASP A 160 18.15 0.58 -21.21
C ASP A 160 17.49 1.55 -20.20
N MET A 161 16.65 2.46 -20.69
CA MET A 161 15.89 3.39 -19.86
C MET A 161 14.63 2.77 -19.23
N GLN A 162 14.28 1.56 -19.63
CA GLN A 162 13.11 0.85 -19.13
C GLN A 162 13.56 -0.44 -18.46
N ASP A 163 13.70 -0.39 -17.15
CA ASP A 163 14.01 -1.58 -16.33
C ASP A 163 12.92 -2.64 -16.52
N THR A 164 13.20 -3.62 -17.37
CA THR A 164 12.23 -4.60 -17.87
C THR A 164 12.35 -5.91 -17.12
N TYR A 165 11.21 -6.48 -16.70
CA TYR A 165 11.13 -7.84 -16.19
C TYR A 165 11.06 -8.84 -17.36
N TYR A 166 12.11 -9.60 -17.57
CA TYR A 166 12.16 -10.71 -18.52
C TYR A 166 11.81 -12.03 -17.85
N LEU A 167 11.03 -12.85 -18.54
CA LEU A 167 10.67 -14.21 -18.13
C LEU A 167 11.67 -15.22 -18.71
N GLU A 168 11.77 -16.40 -18.11
CA GLU A 168 12.69 -17.47 -18.54
C GLU A 168 12.45 -17.94 -19.98
N ASN A 169 11.22 -17.80 -20.48
CA ASN A 169 10.84 -18.18 -21.85
C ASN A 169 11.12 -17.09 -22.89
N GLY A 170 11.76 -15.97 -22.51
CA GLY A 170 12.09 -14.85 -23.39
C GLY A 170 10.98 -13.82 -23.60
N GLN A 171 9.80 -14.04 -23.02
CA GLN A 171 8.76 -13.03 -22.92
C GLN A 171 9.08 -12.01 -21.83
N LEU A 172 8.28 -10.96 -21.72
CA LEU A 172 8.47 -9.91 -20.73
C LEU A 172 7.13 -9.41 -20.16
N LEU A 173 7.18 -8.77 -19.00
CA LEU A 173 6.06 -7.99 -18.50
C LEU A 173 6.07 -6.62 -19.16
N LYS A 174 4.94 -6.23 -19.77
CA LYS A 174 4.86 -4.97 -20.53
C LYS A 174 5.25 -3.76 -19.66
N THR A 175 6.18 -2.95 -20.16
CA THR A 175 6.68 -1.75 -19.48
C THR A 175 5.81 -0.53 -19.70
N HIS A 176 4.95 -0.58 -20.72
CA HIS A 176 3.97 0.43 -21.11
C HIS A 176 2.82 -0.21 -21.87
N THR A 177 1.70 0.48 -21.93
CA THR A 177 0.52 -0.01 -22.66
C THR A 177 0.66 0.10 -24.18
N SER A 178 1.65 0.84 -24.69
CA SER A 178 1.96 0.97 -26.14
C SER A 178 2.22 -0.39 -26.82
N ALA A 179 2.60 -1.42 -26.06
CA ALA A 179 2.75 -2.79 -26.59
C ALA A 179 1.49 -3.31 -27.31
N ALA A 180 0.32 -2.75 -27.00
CA ALA A 180 -0.95 -3.12 -27.63
C ALA A 180 -1.13 -2.50 -29.04
N GLN A 181 -0.45 -1.39 -29.37
CA GLN A 181 -0.72 -0.59 -30.58
C GLN A 181 -0.69 -1.44 -31.85
N ASN A 182 0.39 -2.18 -32.06
CA ASN A 182 0.58 -2.99 -33.26
C ASN A 182 -0.52 -4.04 -33.45
N ALA A 183 -0.84 -4.77 -32.39
CA ALA A 183 -1.87 -5.80 -32.43
C ALA A 183 -3.26 -5.19 -32.71
N ILE A 184 -3.57 -4.04 -32.13
CA ILE A 184 -4.85 -3.33 -32.33
C ILE A 184 -4.96 -2.77 -33.74
N MET A 185 -3.88 -2.17 -34.27
CA MET A 185 -3.83 -1.72 -35.67
C MET A 185 -4.04 -2.87 -36.66
N LYS A 186 -3.37 -4.01 -36.46
CA LYS A 186 -3.54 -5.20 -37.29
C LYS A 186 -4.94 -5.80 -37.21
N LYS A 187 -5.59 -5.71 -36.05
CA LYS A 187 -6.95 -6.23 -35.82
C LYS A 187 -8.02 -5.40 -36.53
N TYR A 188 -7.91 -4.08 -36.50
CA TYR A 188 -8.99 -3.18 -36.92
C TYR A 188 -8.67 -2.40 -38.21
N GLY A 189 -7.41 -2.17 -38.51
CA GLY A 189 -7.02 -1.29 -39.62
C GLY A 189 -7.31 0.19 -39.33
N ALA A 190 -7.43 0.99 -40.36
CA ALA A 190 -7.83 2.39 -40.29
C ALA A 190 -9.13 2.64 -41.06
N PRO A 191 -10.02 3.54 -40.60
CA PRO A 191 -9.88 4.43 -39.44
C PRO A 191 -10.05 3.71 -38.09
N LEU A 192 -9.34 4.19 -37.04
CA LEU A 192 -9.30 3.56 -35.73
C LEU A 192 -9.30 4.61 -34.62
N ARG A 193 -10.10 4.36 -33.56
CA ARG A 193 -10.09 5.09 -32.30
C ARG A 193 -10.17 4.07 -31.16
N ALA A 194 -9.11 3.92 -30.41
CA ALA A 194 -9.04 2.93 -29.34
C ALA A 194 -8.31 3.47 -28.12
N ILE A 195 -8.78 3.09 -26.94
CA ILE A 195 -8.04 3.22 -25.68
C ILE A 195 -7.80 1.83 -25.10
N PHE A 196 -6.67 1.65 -24.46
CA PHE A 196 -6.30 0.38 -23.84
C PHE A 196 -5.68 0.61 -22.47
N PRO A 197 -6.54 0.60 -21.42
CA PRO A 197 -6.08 0.65 -20.04
C PRO A 197 -5.37 -0.65 -19.67
N GLY A 198 -4.35 -0.56 -18.83
CA GLY A 198 -3.65 -1.76 -18.39
C GLY A 198 -2.66 -1.50 -17.28
N ARG A 199 -2.23 -2.60 -16.70
CA ARG A 199 -1.16 -2.64 -15.73
C ARG A 199 0.17 -2.74 -16.44
N CYS A 200 1.16 -1.96 -15.98
CA CYS A 200 2.52 -1.93 -16.50
C CYS A 200 3.51 -2.25 -15.39
N PHE A 201 4.68 -2.75 -15.76
CA PHE A 201 5.67 -3.25 -14.81
C PHE A 201 7.05 -2.71 -15.15
N ARG A 202 7.77 -2.23 -14.14
CA ARG A 202 9.16 -1.79 -14.25
C ARG A 202 9.96 -2.28 -13.06
N ASN A 203 11.14 -2.81 -13.32
CA ASN A 203 12.03 -3.31 -12.28
C ASN A 203 12.81 -2.16 -11.63
N GLU A 204 12.08 -1.20 -11.08
CA GLU A 204 12.65 -0.04 -10.41
C GLU A 204 12.72 -0.26 -8.90
N SER A 205 13.64 0.44 -8.21
CA SER A 205 13.64 0.50 -6.76
C SER A 205 12.43 1.30 -6.28
N ILE A 206 11.68 0.72 -5.34
CA ILE A 206 10.49 1.37 -4.79
C ILE A 206 10.91 2.58 -3.95
N ASP A 207 10.36 3.75 -4.26
CA ASP A 207 10.51 4.98 -3.50
C ASP A 207 9.17 5.73 -3.37
N ALA A 208 9.19 7.00 -2.96
CA ALA A 208 7.96 7.80 -2.82
C ALA A 208 7.26 8.13 -4.15
N CYS A 209 7.92 7.91 -5.30
CA CYS A 209 7.45 8.29 -6.63
C CYS A 209 7.39 7.12 -7.62
N HIS A 210 8.04 6.01 -7.31
CA HIS A 210 8.19 4.85 -8.19
C HIS A 210 7.70 3.57 -7.51
N GLU A 211 6.88 2.82 -8.23
CA GLU A 211 6.43 1.48 -7.89
C GLU A 211 6.76 0.52 -9.05
N ASN A 212 6.97 -0.75 -8.71
CA ASN A 212 7.20 -1.81 -9.70
C ASN A 212 6.00 -2.05 -10.62
N THR A 213 4.82 -1.65 -10.16
CA THR A 213 3.55 -1.86 -10.86
C THR A 213 2.73 -0.59 -10.82
N PHE A 214 2.32 -0.10 -11.97
CA PHE A 214 1.47 1.08 -12.10
C PHE A 214 0.41 0.88 -13.17
N PHE A 215 -0.60 1.74 -13.18
CA PHE A 215 -1.69 1.68 -14.16
C PHE A 215 -1.56 2.81 -15.16
N GLN A 216 -1.65 2.46 -16.43
CA GLN A 216 -1.59 3.38 -17.56
C GLN A 216 -2.77 3.13 -18.47
N MET A 217 -3.26 4.17 -19.11
CA MET A 217 -4.17 4.10 -20.24
C MET A 217 -3.49 4.73 -21.43
N GLU A 218 -3.36 4.00 -22.49
CA GLU A 218 -2.94 4.55 -23.76
C GLU A 218 -4.14 4.69 -24.66
N GLY A 219 -4.08 5.69 -25.52
CA GLY A 219 -5.07 5.89 -26.56
C GLY A 219 -4.42 6.24 -27.88
N MET A 220 -5.02 5.80 -28.96
CA MET A 220 -4.63 6.20 -30.32
C MET A 220 -5.83 6.49 -31.19
N MET A 221 -5.65 7.42 -32.08
CA MET A 221 -6.59 7.73 -33.14
C MET A 221 -5.85 7.78 -34.47
N ILE A 222 -6.34 7.02 -35.43
CA ILE A 222 -5.83 6.94 -36.79
C ILE A 222 -6.97 7.23 -37.75
N ASP A 223 -6.80 8.22 -38.61
CA ASP A 223 -7.81 8.60 -39.62
C ASP A 223 -7.11 9.41 -40.74
N GLU A 224 -7.86 9.82 -41.74
CA GLU A 224 -7.36 10.74 -42.75
C GLU A 224 -7.13 12.15 -42.16
N ASN A 225 -6.02 12.79 -42.47
CA ASN A 225 -5.72 14.18 -42.07
C ASN A 225 -5.67 14.45 -40.57
N ILE A 226 -5.26 13.49 -39.76
CA ILE A 226 -5.03 13.71 -38.34
C ILE A 226 -3.83 14.59 -38.09
N SER A 227 -3.95 15.52 -37.16
CA SER A 227 -2.95 16.53 -36.84
C SER A 227 -2.78 16.71 -35.32
N ILE A 228 -1.74 17.44 -34.94
CA ILE A 228 -1.51 17.83 -33.52
C ILE A 228 -2.70 18.60 -32.95
N SER A 229 -3.43 19.36 -33.75
CA SER A 229 -4.64 20.09 -33.33
C SER A 229 -5.73 19.12 -32.87
N ASN A 230 -5.88 17.97 -33.52
CA ASN A 230 -6.80 16.93 -33.10
C ASN A 230 -6.36 16.34 -31.75
N LEU A 231 -5.07 16.02 -31.57
CA LEU A 231 -4.53 15.56 -30.31
C LEU A 231 -4.84 16.54 -29.15
N ILE A 232 -4.53 17.83 -29.33
CA ILE A 232 -4.79 18.88 -28.33
C ILE A 232 -6.30 18.94 -28.01
N TYR A 233 -7.14 18.89 -29.02
CA TYR A 233 -8.61 18.93 -28.83
C TYR A 233 -9.11 17.75 -27.97
N PHE A 234 -8.73 16.53 -28.35
CA PHE A 234 -9.15 15.33 -27.62
C PHE A 234 -8.63 15.32 -26.19
N MET A 235 -7.36 15.66 -25.98
CA MET A 235 -6.77 15.70 -24.65
C MET A 235 -7.41 16.79 -23.78
N LYS A 236 -7.62 17.99 -24.31
CA LYS A 236 -8.27 19.08 -23.57
C LYS A 236 -9.71 18.72 -23.20
N THR A 237 -10.46 18.13 -24.12
CA THR A 237 -11.86 17.71 -23.89
C THR A 237 -11.91 16.64 -22.78
N MET A 238 -11.09 15.61 -22.90
CA MET A 238 -11.02 14.55 -21.90
C MET A 238 -10.69 15.11 -20.50
N LEU A 239 -9.65 15.95 -20.39
CA LEU A 239 -9.23 16.52 -19.13
C LEU A 239 -10.30 17.43 -18.52
N SER A 240 -10.95 18.26 -19.34
CA SER A 240 -12.03 19.13 -18.86
C SER A 240 -13.22 18.32 -18.33
N GLU A 241 -13.55 17.21 -18.98
CA GLU A 241 -14.63 16.32 -18.53
C GLU A 241 -14.26 15.54 -17.28
N VAL A 242 -13.04 15.03 -17.16
CA VAL A 242 -12.58 14.29 -15.99
C VAL A 242 -12.46 15.19 -14.76
N PHE A 243 -11.91 16.39 -14.90
CA PHE A 243 -11.73 17.33 -13.79
C PHE A 243 -12.93 18.27 -13.57
N LYS A 244 -13.95 18.22 -14.44
CA LYS A 244 -15.15 19.05 -14.39
C LYS A 244 -14.87 20.57 -14.34
N ARG A 245 -13.81 21.00 -15.03
CA ARG A 245 -13.39 22.41 -15.15
C ARG A 245 -12.59 22.64 -16.43
N ASP A 246 -12.48 23.89 -16.87
CA ASP A 246 -11.61 24.23 -17.99
C ASP A 246 -10.15 24.04 -17.58
N ILE A 247 -9.39 23.30 -18.39
CA ILE A 247 -7.98 22.97 -18.16
C ILE A 247 -7.14 23.60 -19.26
N LYS A 248 -6.15 24.38 -18.86
CA LYS A 248 -5.14 24.87 -19.79
C LYS A 248 -4.12 23.76 -20.03
N VAL A 249 -3.83 23.50 -21.30
CA VAL A 249 -2.83 22.51 -21.72
C VAL A 249 -1.73 23.19 -22.51
N ARG A 250 -0.52 22.66 -22.41
CA ARG A 250 0.60 23.03 -23.27
C ARG A 250 1.38 21.78 -23.68
N LEU A 251 2.00 21.82 -24.86
CA LEU A 251 2.90 20.79 -25.32
C LEU A 251 4.34 21.29 -25.20
N ARG A 252 5.21 20.47 -24.60
CA ARG A 252 6.66 20.65 -24.62
C ARG A 252 7.26 19.60 -25.57
N PRO A 253 8.17 19.93 -26.46
CA PRO A 253 8.87 18.94 -27.27
C PRO A 253 9.52 17.86 -26.38
N GLY A 254 9.30 16.60 -26.73
CA GLY A 254 9.89 15.43 -26.09
C GLY A 254 10.28 14.41 -27.16
N PHE A 255 11.32 13.64 -26.91
CA PHE A 255 11.73 12.57 -27.80
C PHE A 255 11.22 11.23 -27.36
N PHE A 256 10.46 10.58 -28.22
CA PHE A 256 10.00 9.20 -28.05
C PHE A 256 10.12 8.47 -29.39
N PRO A 257 10.73 7.28 -29.46
CA PRO A 257 10.99 6.59 -30.74
C PRO A 257 9.74 6.27 -31.56
N PHE A 258 8.59 6.13 -30.88
CA PHE A 258 7.32 5.71 -31.49
C PHE A 258 6.41 6.85 -31.93
N VAL A 259 6.78 8.11 -31.68
CA VAL A 259 6.03 9.31 -32.11
C VAL A 259 6.96 10.36 -32.71
N GLU A 260 6.50 11.04 -33.77
CA GLU A 260 7.22 12.12 -34.43
C GLU A 260 6.23 13.10 -35.09
N PRO A 261 6.13 14.36 -34.64
CA PRO A 261 6.78 14.91 -33.45
C PRO A 261 6.19 14.36 -32.13
N GLY A 262 7.11 14.21 -31.16
CA GLY A 262 6.75 13.80 -29.78
C GLY A 262 6.68 14.98 -28.82
N PHE A 263 5.84 14.89 -27.83
CA PHE A 263 5.60 15.94 -26.84
C PHE A 263 5.35 15.35 -25.45
N GLU A 264 5.67 16.15 -24.43
CA GLU A 264 5.12 16.06 -23.10
C GLU A 264 3.93 17.00 -22.97
N LEU A 265 2.76 16.48 -22.63
CA LEU A 265 1.58 17.29 -22.34
C LEU A 265 1.58 17.69 -20.88
N ASP A 266 1.63 19.00 -20.63
CA ASP A 266 1.47 19.59 -19.31
C ASP A 266 0.07 20.20 -19.16
N ILE A 267 -0.45 20.17 -17.93
CA ILE A 267 -1.66 20.86 -17.53
C ILE A 267 -1.37 21.98 -16.54
N SER A 268 -2.20 23.02 -16.51
CA SER A 268 -2.14 24.01 -15.44
C SER A 268 -2.32 23.34 -14.08
N CYS A 269 -1.54 23.74 -13.10
CA CYS A 269 -1.58 23.12 -11.78
C CYS A 269 -2.98 23.23 -11.18
N LEU A 270 -3.56 22.10 -10.81
CA LEU A 270 -4.93 22.01 -10.31
C LEU A 270 -5.11 22.60 -8.89
N ILE A 271 -4.00 22.82 -8.17
CA ILE A 271 -3.99 23.33 -6.80
C ILE A 271 -3.89 24.85 -6.78
N CYS A 272 -3.04 25.44 -7.62
CA CYS A 272 -2.78 26.88 -7.63
C CYS A 272 -3.24 27.59 -8.91
N ASP A 273 -4.00 26.90 -9.76
CA ASP A 273 -4.51 27.42 -11.06
C ASP A 273 -3.46 28.07 -11.96
N GLY A 274 -2.20 27.67 -11.80
CA GLY A 274 -1.09 28.17 -12.60
C GLY A 274 -0.21 29.23 -11.93
N ASP A 275 -0.55 29.69 -10.73
CA ASP A 275 0.20 30.74 -10.01
C ASP A 275 1.56 30.28 -9.46
N GLY A 276 1.73 28.96 -9.30
CA GLY A 276 2.91 28.34 -8.71
C GLY A 276 2.69 27.95 -7.23
N CYS A 277 3.05 26.70 -6.88
CA CYS A 277 2.98 26.18 -5.52
C CYS A 277 4.04 25.09 -5.33
N PRO A 278 4.27 24.60 -4.10
CA PRO A 278 5.21 23.50 -3.85
C PRO A 278 4.92 22.23 -4.67
N SER A 279 3.64 21.90 -4.89
CA SER A 279 3.23 20.70 -5.65
C SER A 279 3.63 20.76 -7.13
N CYS A 280 3.61 21.92 -7.76
CA CYS A 280 4.10 22.15 -9.11
C CYS A 280 5.53 22.66 -9.16
N LYS A 281 6.26 22.63 -8.05
CA LYS A 281 7.62 23.19 -7.92
C LYS A 281 7.71 24.65 -8.39
N ASN A 282 6.68 25.44 -8.08
CA ASN A 282 6.51 26.85 -8.47
C ASN A 282 6.47 27.11 -9.99
N SER A 283 6.30 26.08 -10.80
CA SER A 283 6.23 26.23 -12.28
C SER A 283 4.85 26.64 -12.78
N GLY A 284 3.80 26.44 -11.97
CA GLY A 284 2.39 26.57 -12.38
C GLY A 284 1.88 25.44 -13.26
N TRP A 285 2.72 24.45 -13.62
CA TRP A 285 2.41 23.35 -14.54
C TRP A 285 2.71 21.99 -13.93
N LEU A 286 1.90 21.01 -14.30
CA LEU A 286 2.09 19.61 -13.96
C LEU A 286 2.22 18.81 -15.24
N GLU A 287 3.32 18.08 -15.38
CA GLU A 287 3.49 17.11 -16.46
C GLU A 287 2.50 15.96 -16.27
N LEU A 288 1.77 15.65 -17.33
CA LEU A 288 0.71 14.64 -17.26
C LEU A 288 1.05 13.38 -18.05
N CYS A 289 1.37 13.54 -19.35
CA CYS A 289 1.58 12.37 -20.21
C CYS A 289 2.41 12.67 -21.46
N PRO A 290 3.22 11.70 -21.91
CA PRO A 290 3.79 11.70 -23.25
C PRO A 290 2.70 11.54 -24.30
N CYS A 291 2.85 12.22 -25.42
CA CYS A 291 1.94 12.13 -26.56
C CYS A 291 2.63 12.57 -27.86
N GLY A 292 2.04 12.34 -28.99
CA GLY A 292 2.58 12.79 -30.26
C GLY A 292 1.88 12.18 -31.49
N MET A 293 2.35 12.56 -32.66
CA MET A 293 1.93 11.90 -33.90
C MET A 293 2.62 10.55 -34.00
N ILE A 294 1.88 9.49 -34.29
CA ILE A 294 2.43 8.14 -34.40
C ILE A 294 3.48 8.13 -35.54
N HIS A 295 4.66 7.60 -35.22
CA HIS A 295 5.75 7.51 -36.17
C HIS A 295 5.35 6.67 -37.41
N PRO A 296 5.67 7.09 -38.65
CA PRO A 296 5.30 6.34 -39.84
C PRO A 296 5.74 4.87 -39.83
N ASN A 297 6.92 4.57 -39.28
CA ASN A 297 7.37 3.18 -39.12
C ASN A 297 6.42 2.33 -38.26
N VAL A 298 5.89 2.92 -37.18
CA VAL A 298 4.94 2.24 -36.29
C VAL A 298 3.61 1.98 -37.00
N LEU A 299 3.12 2.97 -37.77
CA LEU A 299 1.91 2.80 -38.58
C LEU A 299 2.12 1.70 -39.65
N SER A 300 3.24 1.76 -40.40
CA SER A 300 3.57 0.75 -41.42
C SER A 300 3.70 -0.65 -40.82
N GLU A 301 4.33 -0.79 -39.63
CA GLU A 301 4.47 -2.06 -38.93
C GLU A 301 3.12 -2.60 -38.46
N GLY A 302 2.18 -1.71 -38.14
CA GLY A 302 0.78 -2.03 -37.86
C GLY A 302 -0.08 -2.32 -39.08
N GLY A 303 0.49 -2.25 -40.31
CA GLY A 303 -0.24 -2.50 -41.57
C GLY A 303 -1.09 -1.32 -42.05
N ILE A 304 -0.81 -0.11 -41.57
CA ILE A 304 -1.54 1.11 -41.95
C ILE A 304 -0.84 1.78 -43.14
N ASP A 305 -1.60 2.18 -44.13
CA ASP A 305 -1.12 2.96 -45.27
C ASP A 305 -0.79 4.40 -44.87
N THR A 306 0.47 4.71 -44.75
CA THR A 306 0.99 6.02 -44.30
C THR A 306 0.84 7.15 -45.34
N GLU A 307 0.57 6.83 -46.59
CA GLU A 307 0.26 7.85 -47.62
C GLU A 307 -1.19 8.39 -47.44
N LYS A 308 -2.04 7.59 -46.88
CA LYS A 308 -3.46 7.92 -46.70
C LYS A 308 -3.82 8.32 -45.26
N TYR A 309 -3.23 7.66 -44.28
CA TYR A 309 -3.60 7.80 -42.88
C TYR A 309 -2.46 8.37 -42.05
N SER A 310 -2.85 9.18 -41.09
CA SER A 310 -1.99 9.65 -40.02
C SER A 310 -2.70 9.39 -38.65
N GLY A 311 -1.97 9.51 -37.55
CA GLY A 311 -2.58 9.26 -36.24
C GLY A 311 -1.79 9.93 -35.13
N PHE A 312 -2.43 10.04 -33.97
CA PHE A 312 -1.77 10.41 -32.75
C PHE A 312 -1.94 9.32 -31.70
N ALA A 313 -1.01 9.30 -30.73
CA ALA A 313 -1.10 8.48 -29.54
C ALA A 313 -0.71 9.28 -28.29
N PHE A 314 -1.19 8.82 -27.14
CA PHE A 314 -0.85 9.40 -25.83
C PHE A 314 -0.85 8.30 -24.75
N GLY A 315 0.03 8.44 -23.75
CA GLY A 315 0.13 7.48 -22.63
C GLY A 315 -0.17 8.13 -21.30
N LEU A 316 -1.39 7.99 -20.79
CA LEU A 316 -1.86 8.60 -19.55
C LEU A 316 -1.64 7.69 -18.34
N GLY A 317 -0.85 8.14 -17.34
CA GLY A 317 -0.68 7.44 -16.06
C GLY A 317 -1.95 7.53 -15.20
N LEU A 318 -2.71 6.44 -15.10
CA LEU A 318 -3.97 6.40 -14.33
C LEU A 318 -3.73 6.55 -12.83
N THR A 319 -2.66 5.98 -12.31
CA THR A 319 -2.26 6.16 -10.91
C THR A 319 -2.03 7.64 -10.60
N ARG A 320 -1.28 8.34 -11.47
CA ARG A 320 -1.01 9.77 -11.33
C ARG A 320 -2.27 10.62 -11.47
N LEU A 321 -3.14 10.28 -12.42
CA LEU A 321 -4.43 10.96 -12.60
C LEU A 321 -5.31 10.83 -11.34
N ALA A 322 -5.41 9.63 -10.78
CA ALA A 322 -6.17 9.38 -9.55
C ALA A 322 -5.62 10.15 -8.33
N MET A 323 -4.29 10.37 -8.28
CA MET A 323 -3.67 11.19 -7.22
C MET A 323 -3.93 12.69 -7.38
N MET A 324 -4.13 13.16 -8.61
CA MET A 324 -4.40 14.58 -8.90
C MET A 324 -5.89 14.94 -8.74
N LYS A 325 -6.78 13.97 -8.78
CA LYS A 325 -8.21 14.11 -8.61
C LYS A 325 -8.64 14.05 -7.14
#